data_d168a076c5e5783ba241763c154ba881
#
_entry.id   d168a076c5e5783ba241763c154ba881
#
_cell.length_a   1.000
_cell.length_b   1.000
_cell.length_c   1.000
_cell.angle_alpha   90.00
_cell.angle_beta   90.00
_cell.angle_gamma   90.00
#
_symmetry.space_group_name_H-M   'P 1'
#
loop_
_entity.id
_entity.type
_entity.pdbx_description
1 polymer ?
#
loop_
_entity_poly.entity_id
_entity_poly.type
_entity_poly.pdbx_seq_one_letter_code
_entity_poly.pdbx_strand_id
1 'polypeptide(L)'
;MADLNQTPSANRVHIAFFGKRNAGKSSVVNAVTGQNISIVSDVKGTTTDPVQKAMELLPLGPVVIIDTPGMDDEGTVGELRVQRARQVLNKADIAVLVIDGTVGKSTEDLALQKLIEKKGVPYIIVLNKADLGGFKAENDNEIAVSAKTGEHIFELKEKLAAIAAKGQNTKVILGDLLERGDHVVLVTPIDSSAPKGRMILPQVQAIRDILDAGATCSVTQVEELAGVLNGLKTPPKLVVTDSQAFGKVKQIVPESIKLTSFSILFARYKGVQCGDIGTVKLPAWIRKHTGKDFEFEFTSGGGFPEDLSPYALIVHCGGCMLNEREMQFRQSSAEEKGVPYTNYGILIAYINGILKRSLAPFDEYASMI
;
A
#
# COMPACT_ATOMS: atom_id res chain seq x y z
N MET A 1 -7.18 -8.03 -19.93
CA MET A 1 -6.21 -6.91 -20.03
C MET A 1 -6.47 -5.99 -18.87
N ALA A 2 -5.47 -5.74 -18.01
CA ALA A 2 -5.65 -4.73 -16.96
C ALA A 2 -5.78 -3.36 -17.65
N ASP A 3 -6.87 -2.67 -17.38
CA ASP A 3 -7.15 -1.36 -17.92
C ASP A 3 -6.18 -0.34 -17.30
N LEU A 4 -5.41 0.37 -18.14
CA LEU A 4 -4.45 1.39 -17.68
C LEU A 4 -5.12 2.57 -16.95
N ASN A 5 -6.44 2.71 -17.11
CA ASN A 5 -7.25 3.74 -16.47
C ASN A 5 -7.78 3.35 -15.09
N GLN A 6 -7.53 2.12 -14.63
CA GLN A 6 -7.97 1.70 -13.30
C GLN A 6 -6.97 2.12 -12.22
N THR A 7 -7.47 2.73 -11.16
CA THR A 7 -6.68 3.02 -9.96
C THR A 7 -6.07 1.74 -9.41
N PRO A 8 -4.74 1.67 -9.23
CA PRO A 8 -4.08 0.49 -8.67
C PRO A 8 -4.64 0.12 -7.29
N SER A 9 -4.70 -1.17 -6.99
CA SER A 9 -5.21 -1.66 -5.69
C SER A 9 -4.52 -0.97 -4.50
N ALA A 10 -3.21 -0.77 -4.59
CA ALA A 10 -2.42 -0.12 -3.56
C ALA A 10 -2.75 1.36 -3.30
N ASN A 11 -3.50 2.00 -4.20
CA ASN A 11 -3.92 3.40 -4.07
C ASN A 11 -5.43 3.53 -3.78
N ARG A 12 -6.12 2.41 -3.63
CA ARG A 12 -7.53 2.36 -3.26
C ARG A 12 -7.68 2.34 -1.74
N VAL A 13 -8.76 2.91 -1.22
CA VAL A 13 -9.09 2.79 0.20
C VAL A 13 -9.54 1.36 0.50
N HIS A 14 -8.84 0.69 1.41
CA HIS A 14 -9.16 -0.69 1.80
C HIS A 14 -10.14 -0.69 2.97
N ILE A 15 -11.35 -1.16 2.72
CA ILE A 15 -12.43 -1.22 3.72
C ILE A 15 -12.66 -2.69 4.09
N ALA A 16 -12.37 -3.05 5.33
CA ALA A 16 -12.55 -4.42 5.82
C ALA A 16 -13.85 -4.55 6.63
N PHE A 17 -14.68 -5.52 6.25
CA PHE A 17 -15.92 -5.83 6.94
C PHE A 17 -15.73 -7.04 7.85
N PHE A 18 -16.05 -6.83 9.12
CA PHE A 18 -16.04 -7.85 10.16
C PHE A 18 -17.45 -8.05 10.74
N GLY A 19 -17.72 -9.17 11.32
CA GLY A 19 -18.98 -9.44 11.99
C GLY A 19 -19.24 -10.94 12.13
N LYS A 20 -20.10 -11.28 13.08
CA LYS A 20 -20.55 -12.65 13.29
C LYS A 20 -21.41 -13.17 12.13
N ARG A 21 -21.52 -14.48 12.04
CA ARG A 21 -22.51 -15.12 11.19
C ARG A 21 -23.89 -14.58 11.58
N ASN A 22 -24.78 -14.40 10.61
CA ASN A 22 -26.13 -13.86 10.80
C ASN A 22 -26.24 -12.39 11.29
N ALA A 23 -25.16 -11.68 11.58
CA ALA A 23 -25.19 -10.23 11.78
C ALA A 23 -25.62 -9.46 10.51
N GLY A 24 -25.63 -10.15 9.36
CA GLY A 24 -26.00 -9.55 8.08
C GLY A 24 -24.83 -8.84 7.40
N LYS A 25 -23.56 -9.21 7.70
CA LYS A 25 -22.37 -8.63 7.11
C LYS A 25 -22.44 -8.59 5.58
N SER A 26 -22.69 -9.73 4.92
CA SER A 26 -22.81 -9.81 3.46
C SER A 26 -23.96 -8.95 2.92
N SER A 27 -25.07 -8.85 3.66
CA SER A 27 -26.19 -7.98 3.29
C SER A 27 -25.81 -6.50 3.36
N VAL A 28 -25.04 -6.10 4.39
CA VAL A 28 -24.52 -4.72 4.51
C VAL A 28 -23.52 -4.44 3.40
N VAL A 29 -22.60 -5.36 3.10
CA VAL A 29 -21.64 -5.23 1.98
C VAL A 29 -22.40 -5.04 0.67
N ASN A 30 -23.42 -5.86 0.39
CA ASN A 30 -24.23 -5.75 -0.82
C ASN A 30 -25.00 -4.41 -0.88
N ALA A 31 -25.60 -3.98 0.24
CA ALA A 31 -26.31 -2.71 0.29
C ALA A 31 -25.38 -1.49 0.08
N VAL A 32 -24.19 -1.52 0.68
CA VAL A 32 -23.18 -0.47 0.51
C VAL A 32 -22.66 -0.43 -0.92
N THR A 33 -22.40 -1.58 -1.53
CA THR A 33 -21.80 -1.67 -2.87
C THR A 33 -22.81 -1.55 -4.00
N GLY A 34 -24.09 -1.73 -3.73
CA GLY A 34 -25.14 -1.78 -4.74
C GLY A 34 -25.04 -2.99 -5.68
N GLN A 35 -24.27 -4.00 -5.30
CA GLN A 35 -24.02 -5.20 -6.09
C GLN A 35 -24.29 -6.43 -5.24
N ASN A 36 -24.89 -7.47 -5.83
CA ASN A 36 -24.91 -8.79 -5.22
C ASN A 36 -23.50 -9.38 -5.27
N ILE A 37 -22.67 -8.97 -4.30
CA ILE A 37 -21.38 -9.59 -4.07
C ILE A 37 -21.66 -10.81 -3.19
N SER A 38 -22.24 -11.85 -3.78
CA SER A 38 -22.22 -13.16 -3.13
C SER A 38 -20.77 -13.65 -3.20
N ILE A 39 -20.07 -13.48 -2.09
CA ILE A 39 -18.81 -14.13 -1.84
C ILE A 39 -19.14 -15.57 -1.43
N VAL A 40 -19.68 -16.31 -2.38
CA VAL A 40 -19.80 -17.75 -2.30
C VAL A 40 -18.63 -18.28 -3.11
N SER A 41 -17.62 -18.79 -2.43
CA SER A 41 -16.73 -19.76 -3.03
C SER A 41 -17.59 -20.97 -3.44
N ASP A 42 -17.74 -21.20 -4.74
CA ASP A 42 -18.47 -22.36 -5.28
C ASP A 42 -17.79 -23.71 -5.01
N VAL A 43 -16.74 -23.72 -4.19
CA VAL A 43 -16.00 -24.92 -3.81
C VAL A 43 -16.07 -25.09 -2.30
N LYS A 44 -16.91 -25.99 -1.83
CA LYS A 44 -16.90 -26.50 -0.45
C LYS A 44 -15.52 -27.11 -0.17
N GLY A 45 -14.74 -26.48 0.71
CA GLY A 45 -13.56 -27.10 1.32
C GLY A 45 -12.19 -26.48 1.06
N THR A 46 -12.07 -25.39 0.32
CA THR A 46 -10.75 -24.74 0.11
C THR A 46 -10.92 -23.23 -0.03
N THR A 47 -10.56 -22.52 0.93
CA THR A 47 -10.02 -21.15 1.04
C THR A 47 -10.64 -20.39 2.20
N THR A 48 -9.86 -20.30 3.19
CA THR A 48 -10.04 -19.48 4.39
C THR A 48 -9.46 -18.06 4.20
N ASP A 49 -9.14 -17.66 2.97
CA ASP A 49 -8.58 -16.35 2.68
C ASP A 49 -9.66 -15.27 2.51
N PRO A 50 -9.46 -14.07 3.06
CA PRO A 50 -10.40 -12.96 2.91
C PRO A 50 -10.53 -12.60 1.43
N VAL A 51 -11.76 -12.47 0.95
CA VAL A 51 -12.03 -12.11 -0.45
C VAL A 51 -11.90 -10.60 -0.61
N GLN A 52 -11.14 -10.19 -1.63
CA GLN A 52 -10.91 -8.78 -1.94
C GLN A 52 -11.56 -8.44 -3.29
N LYS A 53 -12.32 -7.34 -3.33
CA LYS A 53 -12.92 -6.84 -4.56
C LYS A 53 -12.65 -5.35 -4.73
N ALA A 54 -11.96 -4.99 -5.81
CA ALA A 54 -11.74 -3.61 -6.20
C ALA A 54 -12.97 -3.05 -6.95
N MET A 55 -13.40 -1.84 -6.60
CA MET A 55 -14.53 -1.17 -7.22
C MET A 55 -14.49 0.34 -7.03
N GLU A 56 -15.39 1.06 -7.70
CA GLU A 56 -15.71 2.45 -7.41
C GLU A 56 -16.91 2.50 -6.45
N LEU A 57 -16.79 3.25 -5.38
CA LEU A 57 -17.84 3.41 -4.37
C LEU A 57 -18.08 4.91 -4.09
N LEU A 58 -19.15 5.48 -4.62
CA LEU A 58 -19.49 6.87 -4.36
C LEU A 58 -20.07 7.06 -2.95
N PRO A 59 -19.67 8.12 -2.21
CA PRO A 59 -18.78 9.21 -2.63
C PRO A 59 -17.29 9.00 -2.36
N LEU A 60 -16.84 7.80 -1.91
CA LEU A 60 -15.45 7.51 -1.56
C LEU A 60 -14.51 7.48 -2.77
N GLY A 61 -15.00 7.09 -3.95
CA GLY A 61 -14.17 6.82 -5.12
C GLY A 61 -13.63 5.39 -5.16
N PRO A 62 -12.36 5.17 -5.59
CA PRO A 62 -11.79 3.84 -5.75
C PRO A 62 -11.51 3.15 -4.40
N VAL A 63 -12.15 1.99 -4.17
CA VAL A 63 -12.00 1.19 -2.94
C VAL A 63 -11.63 -0.25 -3.23
N VAL A 64 -11.12 -0.95 -2.22
CA VAL A 64 -11.04 -2.40 -2.12
C VAL A 64 -11.89 -2.84 -0.94
N ILE A 65 -12.94 -3.59 -1.20
CA ILE A 65 -13.75 -4.23 -0.16
C ILE A 65 -13.07 -5.54 0.24
N ILE A 66 -12.80 -5.70 1.52
CA ILE A 66 -12.25 -6.92 2.10
C ILE A 66 -13.34 -7.53 2.98
N ASP A 67 -13.91 -8.62 2.51
CA ASP A 67 -14.88 -9.38 3.30
C ASP A 67 -14.17 -10.51 4.06
N THR A 68 -14.39 -10.54 5.37
CA THR A 68 -13.86 -11.62 6.21
C THR A 68 -14.87 -12.73 6.36
N PRO A 69 -14.47 -14.02 6.32
CA PRO A 69 -15.36 -15.12 6.65
C PRO A 69 -16.03 -14.90 8.02
N GLY A 70 -17.30 -15.33 8.16
CA GLY A 70 -18.03 -15.22 9.43
C GLY A 70 -17.29 -15.89 10.59
N MET A 71 -17.36 -15.30 11.78
CA MET A 71 -16.53 -15.68 12.93
C MET A 71 -17.06 -16.83 13.79
N ASP A 72 -17.90 -17.71 13.27
CA ASP A 72 -18.75 -18.64 14.08
C ASP A 72 -18.54 -20.15 13.89
N ASP A 73 -17.45 -20.61 13.27
CA ASP A 73 -17.21 -22.06 13.24
C ASP A 73 -16.61 -22.55 14.56
N GLU A 74 -17.27 -23.51 15.22
CA GLU A 74 -16.84 -24.11 16.50
C GLU A 74 -15.54 -24.93 16.37
N GLY A 75 -14.68 -24.86 17.37
CA GLY A 75 -13.44 -25.65 17.48
C GLY A 75 -12.20 -24.79 17.68
N THR A 76 -11.01 -25.38 17.77
CA THR A 76 -9.64 -24.81 17.94
C THR A 76 -9.29 -23.53 17.11
N VAL A 77 -10.30 -22.87 16.62
CA VAL A 77 -10.39 -21.83 15.60
C VAL A 77 -10.29 -20.41 16.19
N GLY A 78 -10.40 -20.24 17.52
CA GLY A 78 -10.36 -18.89 18.12
C GLY A 78 -9.05 -18.15 17.87
N GLU A 79 -7.91 -18.81 18.02
CA GLU A 79 -6.60 -18.19 17.78
C GLU A 79 -6.35 -17.90 16.29
N LEU A 80 -6.72 -18.85 15.41
CA LEU A 80 -6.65 -18.66 13.97
C LEU A 80 -7.52 -17.50 13.48
N ARG A 81 -8.66 -17.24 14.12
CA ARG A 81 -9.56 -16.14 13.80
C ARG A 81 -8.96 -14.79 14.18
N VAL A 82 -8.40 -14.71 15.39
CA VAL A 82 -7.70 -13.50 15.83
C VAL A 82 -6.50 -13.21 14.93
N GLN A 83 -5.75 -14.23 14.54
CA GLN A 83 -4.63 -14.10 13.61
C GLN A 83 -5.09 -13.59 12.23
N ARG A 84 -6.17 -14.14 11.67
CA ARG A 84 -6.75 -13.67 10.40
C ARG A 84 -7.27 -12.24 10.48
N ALA A 85 -7.99 -11.91 11.57
CA ALA A 85 -8.45 -10.55 11.79
C ALA A 85 -7.27 -9.57 11.86
N ARG A 86 -6.18 -9.95 12.53
CA ARG A 86 -4.94 -9.16 12.57
C ARG A 86 -4.35 -8.95 11.18
N GLN A 87 -4.26 -10.00 10.35
CA GLN A 87 -3.74 -9.91 8.98
C GLN A 87 -4.58 -8.99 8.10
N VAL A 88 -5.92 -9.06 8.22
CA VAL A 88 -6.82 -8.16 7.50
C VAL A 88 -6.67 -6.71 8.00
N LEU A 89 -6.63 -6.51 9.31
CA LEU A 89 -6.46 -5.18 9.91
C LEU A 89 -5.12 -4.52 9.54
N ASN A 90 -4.06 -5.29 9.27
CA ASN A 90 -2.80 -4.74 8.79
C ASN A 90 -2.95 -4.07 7.40
N LYS A 91 -3.95 -4.48 6.63
CA LYS A 91 -4.22 -3.97 5.26
C LYS A 91 -5.40 -3.00 5.20
N ALA A 92 -6.23 -2.94 6.25
CA ALA A 92 -7.44 -2.15 6.26
C ALA A 92 -7.14 -0.68 6.59
N ASP A 93 -7.57 0.23 5.72
CA ASP A 93 -7.59 1.68 6.01
C ASP A 93 -8.80 2.03 6.90
N ILE A 94 -9.90 1.29 6.74
CA ILE A 94 -11.12 1.45 7.54
C ILE A 94 -11.66 0.07 7.91
N ALA A 95 -12.03 -0.12 9.16
CA ALA A 95 -12.72 -1.31 9.63
C ALA A 95 -14.22 -1.02 9.83
N VAL A 96 -15.08 -1.93 9.36
CA VAL A 96 -16.53 -1.90 9.57
C VAL A 96 -16.89 -3.13 10.38
N LEU A 97 -17.34 -2.93 11.62
CA LEU A 97 -17.81 -3.99 12.50
C LEU A 97 -19.33 -4.08 12.43
N VAL A 98 -19.84 -5.11 11.76
CA VAL A 98 -21.29 -5.35 11.60
C VAL A 98 -21.81 -6.20 12.75
N ILE A 99 -22.79 -5.68 13.47
CA ILE A 99 -23.43 -6.30 14.62
C ILE A 99 -24.93 -6.44 14.36
N ASP A 100 -25.51 -7.52 14.80
CA ASP A 100 -26.95 -7.66 14.87
C ASP A 100 -27.50 -6.74 15.97
N GLY A 101 -28.14 -5.65 15.58
CA GLY A 101 -28.64 -4.64 16.52
C GLY A 101 -29.70 -5.18 17.46
N THR A 102 -30.43 -6.23 17.07
CA THR A 102 -31.45 -6.87 17.92
C THR A 102 -30.88 -7.66 19.07
N VAL A 103 -29.61 -8.10 18.96
CA VAL A 103 -28.88 -8.89 19.97
C VAL A 103 -27.91 -8.04 20.76
N GLY A 104 -27.36 -6.99 20.12
CA GLY A 104 -26.35 -6.13 20.70
C GLY A 104 -24.92 -6.67 20.58
N LYS A 105 -23.98 -5.97 21.22
CA LYS A 105 -22.54 -6.31 21.20
C LYS A 105 -22.24 -7.53 22.05
N SER A 106 -21.66 -8.53 21.46
CA SER A 106 -21.19 -9.73 22.17
C SER A 106 -19.76 -9.54 22.71
N THR A 107 -19.32 -10.49 23.53
CA THR A 107 -17.93 -10.52 24.05
C THR A 107 -16.88 -10.56 22.92
N GLU A 108 -17.16 -11.26 21.85
CA GLU A 108 -16.28 -11.37 20.67
C GLU A 108 -16.24 -10.06 19.86
N ASP A 109 -17.39 -9.40 19.73
CA ASP A 109 -17.46 -8.08 19.07
C ASP A 109 -16.64 -7.05 19.84
N LEU A 110 -16.72 -7.05 21.18
CA LEU A 110 -15.94 -6.18 22.03
C LEU A 110 -14.44 -6.52 21.98
N ALA A 111 -14.08 -7.80 21.91
CA ALA A 111 -12.67 -8.20 21.75
C ALA A 111 -12.10 -7.75 20.41
N LEU A 112 -12.88 -7.87 19.33
CA LEU A 112 -12.49 -7.40 18.01
C LEU A 112 -12.40 -5.87 17.97
N GLN A 113 -13.33 -5.17 18.57
CA GLN A 113 -13.28 -3.70 18.69
C GLN A 113 -11.98 -3.27 19.38
N LYS A 114 -11.62 -3.88 20.52
CA LYS A 114 -10.34 -3.61 21.21
C LYS A 114 -9.12 -3.89 20.34
N LEU A 115 -9.18 -4.93 19.51
CA LEU A 115 -8.09 -5.25 18.58
C LEU A 115 -7.95 -4.18 17.50
N ILE A 116 -9.07 -3.70 16.94
CA ILE A 116 -9.11 -2.60 15.96
C ILE A 116 -8.51 -1.33 16.56
N GLU A 117 -8.94 -0.99 17.78
CA GLU A 117 -8.45 0.19 18.52
C GLU A 117 -6.94 0.07 18.81
N LYS A 118 -6.47 -1.08 19.27
CA LYS A 118 -5.04 -1.34 19.50
C LYS A 118 -4.20 -1.19 18.24
N LYS A 119 -4.77 -1.51 17.08
CA LYS A 119 -4.12 -1.36 15.76
C LYS A 119 -4.24 0.07 15.21
N GLY A 120 -4.92 0.97 15.90
CA GLY A 120 -5.16 2.35 15.43
C GLY A 120 -5.86 2.43 14.07
N VAL A 121 -6.69 1.42 13.73
CA VAL A 121 -7.47 1.43 12.50
C VAL A 121 -8.73 2.25 12.72
N PRO A 122 -9.00 3.31 11.95
CA PRO A 122 -10.28 3.99 11.99
C PRO A 122 -11.43 3.00 11.75
N TYR A 123 -12.51 3.10 12.52
CA TYR A 123 -13.59 2.14 12.41
C TYR A 123 -14.96 2.75 12.61
N ILE A 124 -15.96 2.01 12.13
CA ILE A 124 -17.37 2.28 12.36
C ILE A 124 -18.08 0.99 12.78
N ILE A 125 -18.95 1.08 13.76
CA ILE A 125 -19.82 0.00 14.20
C ILE A 125 -21.17 0.16 13.50
N VAL A 126 -21.58 -0.86 12.78
CA VAL A 126 -22.84 -0.91 12.05
C VAL A 126 -23.80 -1.82 12.80
N LEU A 127 -24.80 -1.24 13.46
CA LEU A 127 -25.90 -1.95 14.08
C LEU A 127 -26.94 -2.25 13.00
N ASN A 128 -26.88 -3.44 12.43
CA ASN A 128 -27.76 -3.83 11.34
C ASN A 128 -29.11 -4.33 11.86
N LYS A 129 -30.08 -4.44 10.96
CA LYS A 129 -31.51 -4.85 11.21
C LYS A 129 -32.34 -3.78 11.93
N ALA A 130 -32.09 -2.51 11.64
CA ALA A 130 -32.86 -1.40 12.21
C ALA A 130 -34.37 -1.50 11.91
N ASP A 131 -34.74 -2.17 10.82
CA ASP A 131 -36.12 -2.49 10.46
C ASP A 131 -36.88 -3.32 11.51
N LEU A 132 -36.16 -4.00 12.39
CA LEU A 132 -36.75 -4.76 13.49
C LEU A 132 -36.91 -3.95 14.77
N GLY A 133 -36.36 -2.74 14.83
CA GLY A 133 -36.49 -1.79 15.94
C GLY A 133 -35.72 -2.17 17.20
N GLY A 134 -35.89 -1.35 18.24
CA GLY A 134 -35.44 -1.64 19.61
C GLY A 134 -34.03 -1.19 19.99
N PHE A 135 -33.24 -0.59 19.06
CA PHE A 135 -31.90 -0.09 19.35
C PHE A 135 -31.57 1.19 18.58
N LYS A 136 -30.57 1.93 19.07
CA LYS A 136 -30.05 3.16 18.44
C LYS A 136 -28.54 3.20 18.57
N ALA A 137 -27.89 3.97 17.70
CA ALA A 137 -26.48 4.34 17.84
C ALA A 137 -26.30 5.21 19.09
N GLU A 138 -25.32 4.86 19.92
CA GLU A 138 -25.01 5.57 21.17
C GLU A 138 -23.80 6.50 21.03
N ASN A 139 -22.93 6.24 20.05
CA ASN A 139 -21.67 6.92 19.86
C ASN A 139 -21.50 7.42 18.41
N ASP A 140 -20.64 8.40 18.20
CA ASP A 140 -20.38 8.98 16.88
C ASP A 140 -19.82 7.97 15.86
N ASN A 141 -19.11 6.93 16.34
CA ASN A 141 -18.58 5.86 15.52
C ASN A 141 -19.55 4.70 15.31
N GLU A 142 -20.83 4.88 15.68
CA GLU A 142 -21.90 3.91 15.49
C GLU A 142 -22.93 4.44 14.50
N ILE A 143 -23.59 3.51 13.81
CA ILE A 143 -24.75 3.82 12.96
C ILE A 143 -25.69 2.62 12.95
N ALA A 144 -26.99 2.89 13.16
CA ALA A 144 -28.04 1.89 12.98
C ALA A 144 -28.50 1.90 11.53
N VAL A 145 -28.50 0.73 10.88
CA VAL A 145 -28.87 0.57 9.47
C VAL A 145 -29.80 -0.64 9.28
N SER A 146 -30.55 -0.64 8.21
CA SER A 146 -31.17 -1.85 7.69
C SER A 146 -30.65 -2.14 6.29
N ALA A 147 -29.83 -3.17 6.17
CA ALA A 147 -29.39 -3.66 4.87
C ALA A 147 -30.55 -4.23 4.02
N LYS A 148 -31.67 -4.57 4.65
CA LYS A 148 -32.86 -5.11 3.98
C LYS A 148 -33.71 -4.01 3.33
N THR A 149 -33.91 -2.88 4.03
CA THR A 149 -34.73 -1.77 3.55
C THR A 149 -33.91 -0.67 2.87
N GLY A 150 -32.60 -0.65 3.08
CA GLY A 150 -31.71 0.42 2.63
C GLY A 150 -31.63 1.60 3.59
N GLU A 151 -32.28 1.53 4.74
CA GLU A 151 -32.30 2.59 5.75
C GLU A 151 -30.90 2.92 6.23
N HIS A 152 -30.52 4.21 6.21
CA HIS A 152 -29.23 4.80 6.61
C HIS A 152 -27.98 4.21 5.89
N ILE A 153 -28.15 3.51 4.77
CA ILE A 153 -27.02 3.01 3.98
C ILE A 153 -26.27 4.16 3.30
N PHE A 154 -26.97 5.20 2.89
CA PHE A 154 -26.34 6.40 2.31
C PHE A 154 -25.49 7.13 3.36
N GLU A 155 -26.00 7.33 4.55
CA GLU A 155 -25.28 7.95 5.67
C GLU A 155 -24.06 7.13 6.09
N LEU A 156 -24.15 5.80 6.04
CA LEU A 156 -22.99 4.93 6.25
C LEU A 156 -21.89 5.20 5.21
N LYS A 157 -22.24 5.35 3.93
CA LYS A 157 -21.29 5.70 2.88
C LYS A 157 -20.64 7.06 3.11
N GLU A 158 -21.41 8.06 3.54
CA GLU A 158 -20.87 9.38 3.86
C GLU A 158 -19.93 9.35 5.08
N LYS A 159 -20.27 8.61 6.14
CA LYS A 159 -19.37 8.40 7.28
C LYS A 159 -18.06 7.72 6.85
N LEU A 160 -18.12 6.70 6.00
CA LEU A 160 -16.94 6.03 5.45
C LEU A 160 -16.09 7.00 4.62
N ALA A 161 -16.73 7.85 3.79
CA ALA A 161 -16.03 8.86 3.01
C ALA A 161 -15.34 9.91 3.90
N ALA A 162 -16.00 10.36 4.95
CA ALA A 162 -15.43 11.30 5.92
C ALA A 162 -14.22 10.71 6.66
N ILE A 163 -14.25 9.42 7.00
CA ILE A 163 -13.11 8.70 7.61
C ILE A 163 -11.98 8.62 6.60
N ALA A 164 -12.26 8.21 5.35
CA ALA A 164 -11.27 8.09 4.29
C ALA A 164 -10.57 9.43 4.01
N ALA A 165 -11.33 10.54 3.95
CA ALA A 165 -10.78 11.86 3.71
C ALA A 165 -9.83 12.34 4.81
N LYS A 166 -10.09 12.00 6.07
CA LYS A 166 -9.18 12.29 7.19
C LYS A 166 -7.86 11.50 7.13
N GLY A 167 -7.89 10.31 6.50
CA GLY A 167 -6.71 9.45 6.34
C GLY A 167 -5.93 9.72 5.06
N GLN A 168 -6.45 10.49 4.11
CA GLN A 168 -5.72 10.87 2.91
C GLN A 168 -4.63 11.89 3.25
N ASN A 169 -3.45 11.38 3.57
CA ASN A 169 -2.25 12.18 3.58
C ASN A 169 -2.00 12.65 2.13
N THR A 170 -1.83 13.96 1.96
CA THR A 170 -1.39 14.60 0.71
C THR A 170 0.08 14.32 0.42
N LYS A 171 0.52 13.07 0.62
CA LYS A 171 1.89 12.68 0.30
C LYS A 171 2.10 12.77 -1.20
N VAL A 172 3.16 13.44 -1.60
CA VAL A 172 3.61 13.54 -2.97
C VAL A 172 4.86 12.68 -3.19
N ILE A 173 5.09 12.22 -4.40
CA ILE A 173 6.24 11.36 -4.72
C ILE A 173 7.51 12.21 -4.80
N LEU A 174 7.44 13.30 -5.56
CA LEU A 174 8.52 14.25 -5.77
C LEU A 174 8.03 15.69 -6.02
N GLY A 175 6.72 15.92 -6.06
CA GLY A 175 6.16 17.24 -6.37
C GLY A 175 6.57 18.33 -5.37
N ASP A 176 6.80 17.96 -4.10
CA ASP A 176 7.30 18.85 -3.05
C ASP A 176 8.79 19.26 -3.20
N LEU A 177 9.53 18.57 -4.09
CA LEU A 177 10.92 18.91 -4.44
C LEU A 177 10.99 19.88 -5.63
N LEU A 178 9.85 20.22 -6.23
CA LEU A 178 9.72 20.93 -7.48
C LEU A 178 9.00 22.26 -7.30
N GLU A 179 9.42 23.23 -8.09
CA GLU A 179 8.72 24.49 -8.28
C GLU A 179 8.06 24.53 -9.67
N ARG A 180 7.07 25.40 -9.82
CA ARG A 180 6.40 25.57 -11.11
C ARG A 180 7.40 26.00 -12.19
N GLY A 181 7.42 25.25 -13.30
CA GLY A 181 8.34 25.49 -14.41
C GLY A 181 9.66 24.71 -14.33
N ASP A 182 9.93 24.01 -13.24
CA ASP A 182 11.08 23.11 -13.14
C ASP A 182 11.01 22.02 -14.22
N HIS A 183 12.17 21.48 -14.59
CA HIS A 183 12.26 20.37 -15.53
C HIS A 183 12.91 19.16 -14.86
N VAL A 184 12.30 17.98 -15.03
CA VAL A 184 12.78 16.69 -14.52
C VAL A 184 13.11 15.76 -15.69
N VAL A 185 14.22 15.04 -15.62
CA VAL A 185 14.52 13.98 -16.60
C VAL A 185 14.31 12.62 -15.95
N LEU A 186 13.41 11.83 -16.53
CA LEU A 186 13.09 10.46 -16.10
C LEU A 186 13.82 9.48 -17.03
N VAL A 187 14.72 8.69 -16.46
CA VAL A 187 15.45 7.64 -17.19
C VAL A 187 14.80 6.30 -16.94
N THR A 188 14.13 5.79 -17.96
CA THR A 188 13.30 4.58 -17.88
C THR A 188 13.85 3.52 -18.83
N PRO A 189 14.73 2.62 -18.36
CA PRO A 189 15.25 1.56 -19.21
C PRO A 189 14.10 0.64 -19.65
N ILE A 190 14.17 0.19 -20.89
CA ILE A 190 13.28 -0.85 -21.41
C ILE A 190 13.91 -2.19 -21.07
N ASP A 191 13.29 -2.92 -20.17
CA ASP A 191 13.73 -4.27 -19.77
C ASP A 191 12.62 -5.32 -19.95
N SER A 192 12.97 -6.57 -19.69
CA SER A 192 12.04 -7.70 -19.77
C SER A 192 10.91 -7.66 -18.73
N SER A 193 11.06 -6.84 -17.67
CA SER A 193 10.06 -6.70 -16.60
C SER A 193 8.95 -5.74 -16.99
N ALA A 194 9.18 -4.86 -17.96
CA ALA A 194 8.15 -3.97 -18.51
C ALA A 194 7.55 -4.59 -19.78
N PRO A 195 6.28 -4.99 -19.79
CA PRO A 195 5.64 -5.51 -21.00
C PRO A 195 5.73 -4.50 -22.14
N LYS A 196 6.02 -4.98 -23.35
CA LYS A 196 6.13 -4.12 -24.55
C LYS A 196 4.93 -3.17 -24.66
N GLY A 197 5.21 -1.88 -24.83
CA GLY A 197 4.20 -0.83 -24.95
C GLY A 197 3.62 -0.32 -23.63
N ARG A 198 4.23 -0.64 -22.48
CA ARG A 198 3.77 -0.17 -21.16
C ARG A 198 4.92 0.43 -20.35
N MET A 199 4.60 1.47 -19.60
CA MET A 199 5.43 1.96 -18.50
C MET A 199 4.99 1.28 -17.20
N ILE A 200 5.91 1.08 -16.27
CA ILE A 200 5.56 0.56 -14.94
C ILE A 200 4.89 1.65 -14.10
N LEU A 201 4.06 1.21 -13.16
CA LEU A 201 3.27 2.11 -12.32
C LEU A 201 4.05 3.25 -11.65
N PRO A 202 5.23 3.02 -11.05
CA PRO A 202 6.04 4.10 -10.47
C PRO A 202 6.41 5.20 -11.47
N GLN A 203 6.72 4.85 -12.70
CA GLN A 203 7.08 5.81 -13.74
C GLN A 203 5.89 6.69 -14.12
N VAL A 204 4.72 6.08 -14.33
CA VAL A 204 3.47 6.79 -14.66
C VAL A 204 3.05 7.72 -13.52
N GLN A 205 3.13 7.25 -12.27
CA GLN A 205 2.79 8.07 -11.10
C GLN A 205 3.75 9.24 -10.90
N ALA A 206 5.05 9.05 -11.13
CA ALA A 206 6.02 10.14 -11.06
C ALA A 206 5.76 11.22 -12.14
N ILE A 207 5.43 10.82 -13.38
CA ILE A 207 5.04 11.76 -14.43
C ILE A 207 3.84 12.58 -14.00
N ARG A 208 2.81 11.93 -13.46
CA ARG A 208 1.59 12.60 -13.01
C ARG A 208 1.89 13.59 -11.89
N ASP A 209 2.68 13.21 -10.91
CA ASP A 209 3.06 14.04 -9.76
C ASP A 209 3.86 15.28 -10.19
N ILE A 210 4.76 15.15 -11.18
CA ILE A 210 5.48 16.27 -11.79
C ILE A 210 4.52 17.27 -12.44
N LEU A 211 3.54 16.76 -13.19
CA LEU A 211 2.55 17.62 -13.87
C LEU A 211 1.63 18.32 -12.86
N ASP A 212 1.23 17.64 -11.79
CA ASP A 212 0.41 18.21 -10.72
C ASP A 212 1.16 19.33 -9.96
N ALA A 213 2.51 19.25 -9.86
CA ALA A 213 3.36 20.30 -9.32
C ALA A 213 3.55 21.50 -10.30
N GLY A 214 3.00 21.43 -11.51
CA GLY A 214 3.19 22.46 -12.55
C GLY A 214 4.58 22.45 -13.18
N ALA A 215 5.34 21.39 -13.00
CA ALA A 215 6.64 21.15 -13.59
C ALA A 215 6.51 20.36 -14.91
N THR A 216 7.62 20.20 -15.62
CA THR A 216 7.71 19.47 -16.89
C THR A 216 8.68 18.30 -16.79
N CYS A 217 8.54 17.29 -17.67
CA CYS A 217 9.52 16.21 -17.71
C CYS A 217 9.86 15.77 -19.13
N SER A 218 11.09 15.27 -19.28
CA SER A 218 11.54 14.47 -20.42
C SER A 218 11.70 13.02 -19.96
N VAL A 219 11.21 12.08 -20.75
CA VAL A 219 11.38 10.64 -20.50
C VAL A 219 12.33 10.08 -21.55
N THR A 220 13.36 9.37 -21.11
CA THR A 220 14.44 8.89 -22.01
C THR A 220 14.96 7.54 -21.56
N GLN A 221 15.71 6.87 -22.42
CA GLN A 221 16.53 5.72 -22.08
C GLN A 221 17.94 6.15 -21.68
N VAL A 222 18.74 5.21 -21.17
CA VAL A 222 20.10 5.50 -20.71
C VAL A 222 21.00 5.97 -21.86
N GLU A 223 20.81 5.38 -23.03
CA GLU A 223 21.62 5.61 -24.23
C GLU A 223 21.44 7.03 -24.79
N GLU A 224 20.23 7.59 -24.71
CA GLU A 224 19.89 8.93 -25.20
C GLU A 224 20.04 10.02 -24.15
N LEU A 225 20.30 9.65 -22.88
CA LEU A 225 20.34 10.61 -21.76
C LEU A 225 21.31 11.77 -21.98
N ALA A 226 22.50 11.50 -22.48
CA ALA A 226 23.49 12.54 -22.75
C ALA A 226 22.98 13.56 -23.78
N GLY A 227 22.31 13.08 -24.83
CA GLY A 227 21.71 13.92 -25.86
C GLY A 227 20.57 14.79 -25.30
N VAL A 228 19.72 14.22 -24.45
CA VAL A 228 18.65 14.95 -23.77
C VAL A 228 19.22 16.05 -22.89
N LEU A 229 20.20 15.75 -22.03
CA LEU A 229 20.81 16.73 -21.14
C LEU A 229 21.47 17.89 -21.90
N ASN A 230 22.18 17.59 -22.99
CA ASN A 230 22.81 18.59 -23.84
C ASN A 230 21.84 19.46 -24.64
N GLY A 231 20.63 18.93 -24.93
CA GLY A 231 19.58 19.64 -25.63
C GLY A 231 18.74 20.59 -24.75
N LEU A 232 18.84 20.50 -23.45
CA LEU A 232 18.13 21.38 -22.52
C LEU A 232 18.79 22.76 -22.46
N LYS A 233 17.98 23.83 -22.51
CA LYS A 233 18.46 25.21 -22.36
C LYS A 233 19.01 25.50 -20.97
N THR A 234 18.45 24.85 -19.96
CA THR A 234 18.85 24.96 -18.55
C THR A 234 19.00 23.55 -17.97
N PRO A 235 19.94 23.32 -17.05
CA PRO A 235 20.05 22.03 -16.39
C PRO A 235 18.71 21.62 -15.72
N PRO A 236 18.35 20.33 -15.74
CA PRO A 236 17.16 19.89 -15.06
C PRO A 236 17.32 19.99 -13.53
N LYS A 237 16.25 20.25 -12.82
CA LYS A 237 16.19 20.28 -11.35
C LYS A 237 16.60 18.95 -10.75
N LEU A 238 16.18 17.86 -11.39
CA LEU A 238 16.36 16.50 -10.90
C LEU A 238 16.41 15.51 -12.06
N VAL A 239 17.27 14.50 -11.94
CA VAL A 239 17.25 13.30 -12.77
C VAL A 239 16.80 12.14 -11.90
N VAL A 240 15.80 11.39 -12.38
CA VAL A 240 15.27 10.20 -11.72
C VAL A 240 15.51 8.99 -12.60
N THR A 241 16.10 7.94 -12.06
CA THR A 241 16.41 6.73 -12.84
C THR A 241 15.88 5.48 -12.17
N ASP A 242 15.82 4.40 -12.92
CA ASP A 242 15.63 3.07 -12.34
C ASP A 242 16.90 2.65 -11.59
N SER A 243 16.73 1.96 -10.46
CA SER A 243 17.85 1.51 -9.62
C SER A 243 18.84 0.62 -10.37
N GLN A 244 18.38 -0.13 -11.36
CA GLN A 244 19.24 -1.00 -12.20
C GLN A 244 20.19 -0.18 -13.10
N ALA A 245 19.73 0.97 -13.58
CA ALA A 245 20.49 1.84 -14.47
C ALA A 245 21.41 2.82 -13.72
N PHE A 246 21.31 2.90 -12.40
CA PHE A 246 21.98 3.91 -11.58
C PHE A 246 23.49 3.98 -11.84
N GLY A 247 24.16 2.83 -11.95
CA GLY A 247 25.60 2.76 -12.20
C GLY A 247 26.06 3.41 -13.52
N LYS A 248 25.22 3.29 -14.58
CA LYS A 248 25.48 3.91 -15.89
C LYS A 248 25.09 5.41 -15.86
N VAL A 249 23.91 5.72 -15.32
CA VAL A 249 23.36 7.07 -15.27
C VAL A 249 24.26 8.03 -14.49
N LYS A 250 24.84 7.59 -13.36
CA LYS A 250 25.76 8.42 -12.58
C LYS A 250 27.00 8.87 -13.32
N GLN A 251 27.42 8.12 -14.35
CA GLN A 251 28.60 8.47 -15.17
C GLN A 251 28.26 9.53 -16.23
N ILE A 252 26.97 9.64 -16.60
CA ILE A 252 26.49 10.56 -17.63
C ILE A 252 26.03 11.89 -17.01
N VAL A 253 25.34 11.82 -15.85
CA VAL A 253 24.76 13.00 -15.19
C VAL A 253 25.83 13.75 -14.41
N PRO A 254 26.09 15.04 -14.72
CA PRO A 254 27.02 15.89 -13.96
C PRO A 254 26.71 15.92 -12.47
N GLU A 255 27.75 16.07 -11.62
CA GLU A 255 27.56 16.09 -10.16
C GLU A 255 26.75 17.29 -9.66
N SER A 256 26.72 18.37 -10.42
CA SER A 256 25.93 19.57 -10.14
C SER A 256 24.39 19.31 -10.26
N ILE A 257 23.99 18.25 -10.95
CA ILE A 257 22.57 17.90 -11.11
C ILE A 257 22.19 16.85 -10.07
N LYS A 258 21.11 17.10 -9.32
CA LYS A 258 20.57 16.16 -8.35
C LYS A 258 20.13 14.88 -9.06
N LEU A 259 20.45 13.71 -8.48
CA LEU A 259 20.16 12.40 -9.04
C LEU A 259 19.58 11.50 -7.96
N THR A 260 18.43 10.88 -8.24
CA THR A 260 17.80 9.91 -7.38
C THR A 260 17.20 8.74 -8.20
N SER A 261 16.54 7.81 -7.54
CA SER A 261 15.85 6.71 -8.23
C SER A 261 14.36 6.65 -7.88
N PHE A 262 13.58 6.08 -8.81
CA PHE A 262 12.17 5.78 -8.53
C PHE A 262 12.01 5.00 -7.24
N SER A 263 12.93 4.07 -6.94
CA SER A 263 12.90 3.28 -5.73
C SER A 263 13.01 4.12 -4.47
N ILE A 264 13.88 5.11 -4.45
CA ILE A 264 14.06 6.00 -3.30
C ILE A 264 12.86 6.92 -3.15
N LEU A 265 12.36 7.48 -4.25
CA LEU A 265 11.15 8.32 -4.25
C LEU A 265 9.93 7.56 -3.73
N PHE A 266 9.74 6.32 -4.17
CA PHE A 266 8.63 5.49 -3.71
C PHE A 266 8.81 4.94 -2.31
N ALA A 267 10.04 4.71 -1.87
CA ALA A 267 10.34 4.42 -0.47
C ALA A 267 9.90 5.57 0.44
N ARG A 268 10.21 6.81 0.04
CA ARG A 268 9.75 8.01 0.71
C ARG A 268 8.22 8.15 0.68
N TYR A 269 7.59 7.89 -0.45
CA TYR A 269 6.15 8.02 -0.63
C TYR A 269 5.34 6.94 0.10
N LYS A 270 5.74 5.67 -0.01
CA LYS A 270 5.00 4.51 0.52
C LYS A 270 5.77 3.67 1.54
N GLY A 271 7.04 4.00 1.71
CA GLY A 271 7.91 3.19 2.51
C GLY A 271 8.61 2.05 1.77
N VAL A 272 8.33 1.62 0.49
CA VAL A 272 9.08 0.53 -0.16
C VAL A 272 8.62 0.01 -1.55
N GLN A 273 9.44 -0.78 -2.30
CA GLN A 273 9.29 -1.11 -3.74
C GLN A 273 9.40 -2.52 -4.25
N CYS A 274 9.02 -2.75 -5.51
CA CYS A 274 8.92 -4.00 -6.27
C CYS A 274 10.05 -4.31 -7.27
N GLY A 275 10.22 -5.60 -7.61
CA GLY A 275 10.79 -6.11 -8.84
C GLY A 275 11.67 -7.35 -8.67
N ASP A 276 11.90 -8.09 -9.76
CA ASP A 276 12.78 -9.28 -9.95
C ASP A 276 14.24 -9.10 -9.48
N ILE A 277 14.62 -7.91 -9.13
CA ILE A 277 15.91 -7.55 -8.57
C ILE A 277 16.18 -8.33 -7.28
N GLY A 278 15.12 -8.62 -6.51
CA GLY A 278 15.25 -9.17 -5.17
C GLY A 278 15.79 -10.59 -5.11
N THR A 279 15.30 -11.46 -5.95
CA THR A 279 15.58 -12.91 -5.82
C THR A 279 16.87 -13.37 -6.48
N VAL A 280 17.36 -12.64 -7.48
CA VAL A 280 18.54 -13.04 -8.26
C VAL A 280 19.68 -12.04 -8.17
N LYS A 281 19.43 -10.80 -8.54
CA LYS A 281 20.49 -9.78 -8.67
C LYS A 281 20.98 -9.28 -7.31
N LEU A 282 20.08 -9.00 -6.40
CA LEU A 282 20.42 -8.43 -5.10
C LEU A 282 21.24 -9.37 -4.22
N PRO A 283 20.91 -10.66 -4.09
CA PRO A 283 21.78 -11.62 -3.40
C PRO A 283 23.18 -11.68 -3.96
N ALA A 284 23.32 -11.69 -5.29
CA ALA A 284 24.64 -11.70 -5.95
C ALA A 284 25.44 -10.42 -5.65
N TRP A 285 24.79 -9.24 -5.65
CA TRP A 285 25.44 -7.98 -5.33
C TRP A 285 25.84 -7.88 -3.86
N ILE A 286 25.00 -8.34 -2.94
CA ILE A 286 25.32 -8.39 -1.51
C ILE A 286 26.53 -9.27 -1.25
N ARG A 287 26.55 -10.50 -1.79
CA ARG A 287 27.70 -11.40 -1.68
C ARG A 287 28.98 -10.78 -2.24
N LYS A 288 28.88 -10.18 -3.44
CA LYS A 288 30.03 -9.53 -4.08
C LYS A 288 30.55 -8.33 -3.26
N HIS A 289 29.65 -7.53 -2.69
CA HIS A 289 30.02 -6.32 -1.94
C HIS A 289 30.62 -6.66 -0.57
N THR A 290 30.07 -7.66 0.11
CA THR A 290 30.48 -8.03 1.47
C THR A 290 31.61 -9.07 1.51
N GLY A 291 31.80 -9.81 0.42
CA GLY A 291 32.70 -10.98 0.40
C GLY A 291 32.23 -12.15 1.27
N LYS A 292 30.96 -12.13 1.74
CA LYS A 292 30.38 -13.14 2.63
C LYS A 292 29.22 -13.87 1.92
N ASP A 293 29.00 -15.10 2.33
CA ASP A 293 27.79 -15.83 1.94
C ASP A 293 26.70 -15.67 3.01
N PHE A 294 25.46 -15.56 2.56
CA PHE A 294 24.28 -15.39 3.39
C PHE A 294 23.19 -16.34 2.91
N GLU A 295 22.40 -16.80 3.85
CA GLU A 295 21.13 -17.46 3.57
C GLU A 295 20.07 -16.39 3.28
N PHE A 296 19.28 -16.59 2.21
CA PHE A 296 18.25 -15.67 1.80
C PHE A 296 16.90 -16.36 1.81
N GLU A 297 15.96 -15.78 2.53
CA GLU A 297 14.55 -16.16 2.47
C GLU A 297 13.76 -15.12 1.69
N PHE A 298 12.86 -15.56 0.84
CA PHE A 298 12.05 -14.67 0.00
C PHE A 298 10.57 -14.85 0.28
N THR A 299 9.88 -13.74 0.53
CA THR A 299 8.44 -13.72 0.71
C THR A 299 7.79 -12.81 -0.32
N SER A 300 6.53 -13.05 -0.66
CA SER A 300 5.78 -12.25 -1.61
C SER A 300 4.36 -11.97 -1.14
N GLY A 301 3.79 -10.86 -1.61
CA GLY A 301 2.41 -10.48 -1.28
C GLY A 301 2.21 -10.27 0.22
N GLY A 302 1.23 -10.94 0.83
CA GLY A 302 0.93 -10.87 2.26
C GLY A 302 1.78 -11.75 3.16
N GLY A 303 2.77 -12.46 2.61
CA GLY A 303 3.59 -13.45 3.32
C GLY A 303 4.73 -12.83 4.13
N PHE A 304 4.45 -11.84 5.00
CA PHE A 304 5.46 -11.32 5.91
C PHE A 304 5.57 -12.20 7.15
N PRO A 305 6.78 -12.66 7.56
CA PRO A 305 6.95 -13.54 8.71
C PRO A 305 6.50 -12.89 10.03
N GLU A 306 5.89 -13.66 10.90
CA GLU A 306 5.50 -13.18 12.24
C GLU A 306 6.70 -13.15 13.19
N ASP A 307 7.60 -14.13 13.08
CA ASP A 307 8.86 -14.15 13.82
C ASP A 307 9.99 -13.62 12.94
N LEU A 308 10.53 -12.47 13.35
CA LEU A 308 11.64 -11.80 12.67
C LEU A 308 12.98 -12.07 13.33
N SER A 309 13.02 -12.79 14.44
CA SER A 309 14.23 -13.05 15.21
C SER A 309 15.34 -13.80 14.44
N PRO A 310 15.06 -14.67 13.45
CA PRO A 310 16.11 -15.32 12.68
C PRO A 310 16.83 -14.41 11.69
N TYR A 311 16.30 -13.21 11.39
CA TYR A 311 16.80 -12.37 10.31
C TYR A 311 17.75 -11.30 10.82
N ALA A 312 18.91 -11.17 10.18
CA ALA A 312 19.91 -10.13 10.47
C ALA A 312 19.59 -8.81 9.74
N LEU A 313 18.85 -8.87 8.65
CA LEU A 313 18.45 -7.72 7.84
C LEU A 313 17.20 -8.05 7.03
N ILE A 314 16.25 -7.14 7.04
CA ILE A 314 15.09 -7.19 6.15
C ILE A 314 15.29 -6.19 5.03
N VAL A 315 15.27 -6.70 3.79
CA VAL A 315 15.37 -5.86 2.59
C VAL A 315 14.06 -5.92 1.83
N HIS A 316 13.35 -4.84 1.85
CA HIS A 316 12.02 -4.79 1.28
C HIS A 316 12.05 -4.35 -0.19
N CYS A 317 11.26 -4.99 -1.02
CA CYS A 317 10.94 -4.45 -2.35
C CYS A 317 9.96 -3.29 -2.21
N GLY A 318 9.62 -2.59 -3.29
CA GLY A 318 8.80 -1.39 -3.19
C GLY A 318 7.34 -1.51 -2.96
N GLY A 319 6.83 -2.65 -2.61
CA GLY A 319 5.44 -2.78 -2.21
C GLY A 319 4.42 -2.06 -3.11
N CYS A 320 4.68 -1.94 -4.44
CA CYS A 320 3.74 -1.27 -5.35
C CYS A 320 2.35 -1.94 -5.36
N MET A 321 2.29 -3.19 -4.90
CA MET A 321 1.06 -3.96 -4.73
C MET A 321 0.53 -3.92 -3.29
N LEU A 322 1.25 -3.31 -2.37
CA LEU A 322 0.85 -3.18 -0.97
C LEU A 322 0.39 -1.75 -0.69
N ASN A 323 -0.59 -1.61 0.19
CA ASN A 323 -1.00 -0.30 0.67
C ASN A 323 -0.05 0.22 1.76
N GLU A 324 -0.18 1.48 2.12
CA GLU A 324 0.70 2.15 3.07
C GLU A 324 0.63 1.52 4.47
N ARG A 325 -0.55 1.08 4.92
CA ARG A 325 -0.71 0.45 6.24
C ARG A 325 0.05 -0.85 6.39
N GLU A 326 -0.01 -1.70 5.38
CA GLU A 326 0.77 -2.94 5.38
C GLU A 326 2.28 -2.63 5.44
N MET A 327 2.70 -1.56 4.80
CA MET A 327 4.09 -1.13 4.82
C MET A 327 4.55 -0.62 6.19
N GLN A 328 3.75 0.26 6.79
CA GLN A 328 3.98 0.75 8.16
C GLN A 328 4.01 -0.39 9.17
N PHE A 329 3.09 -1.35 9.03
CA PHE A 329 3.08 -2.55 9.88
C PHE A 329 4.38 -3.34 9.79
N ARG A 330 4.91 -3.58 8.58
CA ARG A 330 6.16 -4.33 8.39
C ARG A 330 7.36 -3.62 8.99
N GLN A 331 7.44 -2.32 8.75
CA GLN A 331 8.50 -1.48 9.33
C GLN A 331 8.44 -1.49 10.86
N SER A 332 7.29 -1.18 11.44
CA SER A 332 7.11 -1.18 12.90
C SER A 332 7.41 -2.55 13.52
N SER A 333 7.02 -3.64 12.84
CA SER A 333 7.33 -5.00 13.30
C SER A 333 8.84 -5.28 13.32
N ALA A 334 9.59 -4.79 12.33
CA ALA A 334 11.04 -4.91 12.31
C ALA A 334 11.68 -4.05 13.42
N GLU A 335 11.23 -2.82 13.60
CA GLU A 335 11.69 -1.91 14.65
C GLU A 335 11.44 -2.47 16.06
N GLU A 336 10.24 -3.00 16.33
CA GLU A 336 9.89 -3.64 17.62
C GLU A 336 10.80 -4.83 17.95
N LYS A 337 11.28 -5.54 16.93
CA LYS A 337 12.19 -6.70 17.08
C LYS A 337 13.67 -6.32 17.01
N GLY A 338 13.98 -5.04 16.76
CA GLY A 338 15.35 -4.58 16.61
C GLY A 338 16.06 -5.13 15.37
N VAL A 339 15.31 -5.59 14.36
CA VAL A 339 15.87 -6.10 13.11
C VAL A 339 16.05 -4.93 12.13
N PRO A 340 17.27 -4.69 11.62
CA PRO A 340 17.51 -3.65 10.62
C PRO A 340 16.61 -3.84 9.40
N TYR A 341 16.03 -2.74 8.93
CA TYR A 341 15.08 -2.73 7.83
C TYR A 341 15.49 -1.69 6.78
N THR A 342 15.56 -2.09 5.52
CA THR A 342 15.90 -1.20 4.42
C THR A 342 15.14 -1.58 3.14
N ASN A 343 15.31 -0.81 2.09
CA ASN A 343 14.71 -1.09 0.79
C ASN A 343 15.76 -1.28 -0.31
N TYR A 344 15.34 -1.85 -1.44
CA TYR A 344 16.21 -2.13 -2.58
C TYR A 344 16.94 -0.87 -3.08
N GLY A 345 16.23 0.28 -3.15
CA GLY A 345 16.81 1.51 -3.66
C GLY A 345 17.97 2.00 -2.81
N ILE A 346 17.79 2.03 -1.50
CA ILE A 346 18.83 2.42 -0.54
C ILE A 346 20.00 1.46 -0.58
N LEU A 347 19.72 0.15 -0.53
CA LEU A 347 20.77 -0.87 -0.53
C LEU A 347 21.57 -0.85 -1.84
N ILE A 348 20.93 -0.72 -2.99
CA ILE A 348 21.59 -0.64 -4.30
C ILE A 348 22.40 0.64 -4.41
N ALA A 349 21.89 1.77 -3.93
CA ALA A 349 22.62 3.03 -3.90
C ALA A 349 23.87 2.94 -3.01
N TYR A 350 23.76 2.27 -1.87
CA TYR A 350 24.89 1.99 -0.98
C TYR A 350 25.97 1.12 -1.66
N ILE A 351 25.58 -0.03 -2.22
CA ILE A 351 26.49 -0.94 -2.92
C ILE A 351 27.22 -0.25 -4.08
N ASN A 352 26.55 0.68 -4.77
CA ASN A 352 27.16 1.45 -5.87
C ASN A 352 27.94 2.69 -5.40
N GLY A 353 28.05 2.96 -4.10
CA GLY A 353 28.78 4.10 -3.54
C GLY A 353 28.16 5.45 -3.88
N ILE A 354 26.84 5.53 -4.03
CA ILE A 354 26.12 6.74 -4.44
C ILE A 354 24.99 7.12 -3.48
N LEU A 355 24.93 6.49 -2.30
CA LEU A 355 23.86 6.70 -1.34
C LEU A 355 23.70 8.19 -0.99
N LYS A 356 24.81 8.86 -0.65
CA LYS A 356 24.83 10.29 -0.32
C LYS A 356 24.24 11.15 -1.43
N ARG A 357 24.66 10.92 -2.69
CA ARG A 357 24.16 11.65 -3.86
C ARG A 357 22.66 11.36 -4.10
N SER A 358 22.24 10.14 -3.88
CA SER A 358 20.85 9.70 -4.09
C SER A 358 19.89 10.27 -3.07
N LEU A 359 20.38 10.59 -1.87
CA LEU A 359 19.61 11.18 -0.79
C LEU A 359 19.74 12.71 -0.72
N ALA A 360 20.68 13.30 -1.45
CA ALA A 360 20.87 14.75 -1.51
C ALA A 360 19.62 15.59 -1.90
N PRO A 361 18.63 15.07 -2.65
CA PRO A 361 17.38 15.79 -2.86
C PRO A 361 16.52 15.95 -1.61
N PHE A 362 16.74 15.15 -0.55
CA PHE A 362 15.89 15.05 0.64
C PHE A 362 16.64 15.59 1.87
N ASP A 363 16.30 16.81 2.30
CA ASP A 363 17.00 17.50 3.39
C ASP A 363 16.91 16.72 4.71
N GLU A 364 15.81 16.00 4.94
CA GLU A 364 15.57 15.18 6.13
C GLU A 364 16.55 14.01 6.30
N TYR A 365 17.12 13.48 5.21
CA TYR A 365 18.07 12.37 5.23
C TYR A 365 19.53 12.78 5.02
N ALA A 366 19.76 13.99 4.49
CA ALA A 366 21.10 14.47 4.19
C ALA A 366 22.00 14.61 5.43
N SER A 367 21.39 14.80 6.62
CA SER A 367 22.08 14.94 7.90
C SER A 367 22.42 13.59 8.57
N MET A 368 21.93 12.46 8.04
CA MET A 368 22.09 11.12 8.63
C MET A 368 23.25 10.33 8.02
N ILE A 369 23.94 10.88 7.00
CA ILE A 369 24.96 10.15 6.21
C ILE A 369 26.29 10.91 6.15
#